data_fdd27dfe51a4b85d84e6e6411b36ae89
#
_entry.id   fdd27dfe51a4b85d84e6e6411b36ae89
#
_cell.length_a   1.000
_cell.length_b   1.000
_cell.length_c   1.000
_cell.angle_alpha   90.00
_cell.angle_beta   90.00
_cell.angle_gamma   90.00
#
_symmetry.space_group_name_H-M   'P 1'
#
loop_
_entity.id
_entity.type
_entity.pdbx_description
1 polymer ?
#
loop_
_entity_poly.entity_id
_entity_poly.type
_entity_poly.pdbx_seq_one_letter_code
_entity_poly.pdbx_strand_id
1 'polypeptide(L)'
;MKRVIVIGIFILLACSGCNALKKTWNAMTGKDLSGTAQQLAWTGMDAYEDGEYKDAIDYFQQLKDWYPFSKYAILAELKIADSHYHLKDYEEAIFAYEEFEKLHPRNEAVPYVIYQIGRCYFDQIGTIDRDQMPAHMAYETFQRLEKQFPNDKYARSGSEHLTTCVRSIVGSEYNVGVFYFKSKHYKAALHRFMTVLSDYPDVGYHQKALEYIARCEAELSPEERAEVN
;
A
#
# COMPACT_ATOMS: atom_id res chain seq x y z
N MET A 1 -19.94 46.25 -29.74
CA MET A 1 -19.70 45.60 -28.43
C MET A 1 -20.36 44.23 -28.27
N LYS A 2 -21.61 43.98 -28.68
CA LYS A 2 -22.29 42.67 -28.56
C LYS A 2 -21.64 41.53 -29.36
N ARG A 3 -21.04 41.78 -30.52
CA ARG A 3 -20.38 40.73 -31.35
C ARG A 3 -19.03 40.24 -30.81
N VAL A 4 -18.31 41.08 -30.08
CA VAL A 4 -17.01 40.70 -29.46
C VAL A 4 -17.22 39.82 -28.24
N ILE A 5 -18.31 40.04 -27.50
CA ILE A 5 -18.67 39.24 -26.32
C ILE A 5 -19.06 37.81 -26.72
N VAL A 6 -19.78 37.63 -27.85
CA VAL A 6 -20.18 36.28 -28.32
C VAL A 6 -18.95 35.47 -28.79
N ILE A 7 -17.96 36.09 -29.42
CA ILE A 7 -16.75 35.43 -29.87
C ILE A 7 -15.87 35.06 -28.65
N GLY A 8 -15.81 35.92 -27.61
CA GLY A 8 -15.08 35.63 -26.38
C GLY A 8 -15.66 34.45 -25.61
N ILE A 9 -16.97 34.29 -25.57
CA ILE A 9 -17.65 33.15 -24.91
C ILE A 9 -17.42 31.85 -25.71
N PHE A 10 -17.34 31.90 -27.03
CA PHE A 10 -17.04 30.72 -27.85
C PHE A 10 -15.60 30.25 -27.73
N ILE A 11 -14.63 31.15 -27.54
CA ILE A 11 -13.22 30.82 -27.33
C ILE A 11 -12.98 30.25 -25.91
N LEU A 12 -13.69 30.74 -24.90
CA LEU A 12 -13.65 30.20 -23.54
C LEU A 12 -14.26 28.79 -23.43
N LEU A 13 -15.25 28.45 -24.23
CA LEU A 13 -15.82 27.11 -24.32
C LEU A 13 -14.93 26.12 -25.07
N ALA A 14 -14.06 26.57 -25.97
CA ALA A 14 -13.14 25.73 -26.71
C ALA A 14 -11.87 25.34 -25.89
N CYS A 15 -11.55 26.12 -24.85
CA CYS A 15 -10.43 25.82 -23.93
C CYS A 15 -10.82 24.96 -22.72
N SER A 16 -12.11 24.72 -22.48
CA SER A 16 -12.60 23.79 -21.47
C SER A 16 -12.56 22.38 -22.05
N GLY A 17 -11.47 21.68 -21.78
CA GLY A 17 -11.01 20.47 -22.40
C GLY A 17 -12.05 19.48 -22.90
N CYS A 18 -11.75 18.79 -23.99
CA CYS A 18 -12.52 17.73 -24.64
C CYS A 18 -13.10 16.66 -23.68
N ASN A 19 -12.51 16.51 -22.50
CA ASN A 19 -12.93 15.56 -21.46
C ASN A 19 -14.26 15.93 -20.78
N ALA A 20 -14.55 17.22 -20.56
CA ALA A 20 -15.82 17.63 -19.97
C ALA A 20 -17.00 17.41 -20.93
N LEU A 21 -16.78 17.65 -22.23
CA LEU A 21 -17.78 17.36 -23.27
C LEU A 21 -17.99 15.85 -23.47
N LYS A 22 -16.92 15.06 -23.41
CA LYS A 22 -16.99 13.59 -23.45
C LYS A 22 -17.75 13.02 -22.25
N LYS A 23 -17.53 13.57 -21.06
CA LYS A 23 -18.20 13.14 -19.83
C LYS A 23 -19.72 13.43 -19.83
N THR A 24 -20.12 14.61 -20.35
CA THR A 24 -21.56 14.97 -20.53
C THR A 24 -22.21 14.19 -21.65
N TRP A 25 -21.51 13.90 -22.74
CA TRP A 25 -22.01 13.09 -23.84
C TRP A 25 -22.22 11.64 -23.43
N ASN A 26 -21.24 11.03 -22.68
CA ASN A 26 -21.36 9.67 -22.16
C ASN A 26 -22.47 9.53 -21.12
N ALA A 27 -22.75 10.57 -20.31
CA ALA A 27 -23.86 10.58 -19.36
C ALA A 27 -25.24 10.70 -20.07
N MET A 28 -25.29 11.32 -21.25
CA MET A 28 -26.54 11.48 -22.04
C MET A 28 -26.83 10.28 -22.94
N THR A 29 -25.82 9.57 -23.43
CA THR A 29 -25.98 8.50 -24.43
C THR A 29 -25.99 7.10 -23.84
N GLY A 30 -25.82 6.95 -22.49
CA GLY A 30 -25.55 5.66 -21.88
C GLY A 30 -24.31 5.07 -22.53
N LYS A 31 -23.16 5.14 -21.86
CA LYS A 31 -21.86 4.68 -22.37
C LYS A 31 -22.04 3.51 -23.34
N ASP A 32 -21.85 3.71 -24.63
CA ASP A 32 -21.85 2.61 -25.59
C ASP A 32 -20.52 1.85 -25.40
N LEU A 33 -20.55 0.92 -24.47
CA LEU A 33 -19.42 0.12 -24.02
C LEU A 33 -19.19 -1.10 -24.97
N SER A 34 -19.82 -1.10 -26.15
CA SER A 34 -19.69 -2.16 -27.16
C SER A 34 -18.34 -2.08 -27.89
N GLY A 35 -17.23 -2.10 -27.14
CA GLY A 35 -15.87 -2.12 -27.70
C GLY A 35 -15.34 -3.55 -27.86
N THR A 36 -14.44 -3.74 -28.81
CA THR A 36 -13.60 -4.95 -28.83
C THR A 36 -12.67 -4.98 -27.61
N ALA A 37 -12.16 -6.17 -27.24
CA ALA A 37 -11.19 -6.29 -26.14
C ALA A 37 -10.01 -5.30 -26.25
N GLN A 38 -9.55 -5.03 -27.48
CA GLN A 38 -8.48 -4.07 -27.74
C GLN A 38 -8.90 -2.63 -27.48
N GLN A 39 -10.11 -2.25 -27.89
CA GLN A 39 -10.63 -0.90 -27.64
C GLN A 39 -10.83 -0.65 -26.15
N LEU A 40 -11.40 -1.61 -25.42
CA LEU A 40 -11.55 -1.50 -23.96
C LEU A 40 -10.20 -1.39 -23.26
N ALA A 41 -9.20 -2.19 -23.69
CA ALA A 41 -7.85 -2.09 -23.14
C ALA A 41 -7.23 -0.70 -23.38
N TRP A 42 -7.34 -0.15 -24.57
CA TRP A 42 -6.79 1.18 -24.88
C TRP A 42 -7.50 2.29 -24.12
N THR A 43 -8.85 2.29 -24.12
CA THR A 43 -9.62 3.31 -23.40
C THR A 43 -9.37 3.23 -21.90
N GLY A 44 -9.24 2.00 -21.34
CA GLY A 44 -8.85 1.80 -19.95
C GLY A 44 -7.45 2.32 -19.64
N MET A 45 -6.50 2.11 -20.57
CA MET A 45 -5.13 2.65 -20.42
C MET A 45 -5.10 4.17 -20.53
N ASP A 46 -5.82 4.77 -21.49
CA ASP A 46 -5.93 6.22 -21.61
C ASP A 46 -6.48 6.84 -20.31
N ALA A 47 -7.57 6.27 -19.78
CA ALA A 47 -8.15 6.72 -18.51
C ALA A 47 -7.17 6.55 -17.33
N TYR A 48 -6.41 5.45 -17.30
CA TYR A 48 -5.39 5.22 -16.28
C TYR A 48 -4.26 6.25 -16.36
N GLU A 49 -3.74 6.55 -17.55
CA GLU A 49 -2.66 7.53 -17.77
C GLU A 49 -3.11 8.96 -17.46
N ASP A 50 -4.40 9.28 -17.71
CA ASP A 50 -5.02 10.56 -17.37
C ASP A 50 -5.33 10.68 -15.85
N GLY A 51 -5.10 9.61 -15.04
CA GLY A 51 -5.41 9.60 -13.61
C GLY A 51 -6.89 9.41 -13.29
N GLU A 52 -7.71 9.09 -14.28
CA GLU A 52 -9.14 8.79 -14.13
C GLU A 52 -9.33 7.31 -13.69
N TYR A 53 -8.75 6.96 -12.52
CA TYR A 53 -8.63 5.56 -12.07
C TYR A 53 -9.97 4.84 -11.91
N LYS A 54 -11.05 5.55 -11.56
CA LYS A 54 -12.38 4.95 -11.46
C LYS A 54 -12.91 4.55 -12.84
N ASP A 55 -12.71 5.40 -13.83
CA ASP A 55 -13.11 5.10 -15.19
C ASP A 55 -12.23 3.98 -15.77
N ALA A 56 -10.94 3.95 -15.43
CA ALA A 56 -10.03 2.87 -15.80
C ALA A 56 -10.51 1.52 -15.25
N ILE A 57 -10.89 1.46 -13.97
CA ILE A 57 -11.47 0.24 -13.35
C ILE A 57 -12.68 -0.23 -14.11
N ASP A 58 -13.62 0.66 -14.46
CA ASP A 58 -14.83 0.32 -15.19
C ASP A 58 -14.53 -0.33 -16.56
N TYR A 59 -13.57 0.25 -17.33
CA TYR A 59 -13.20 -0.29 -18.63
C TYR A 59 -12.45 -1.63 -18.51
N PHE A 60 -11.53 -1.75 -17.57
CA PHE A 60 -10.79 -2.99 -17.37
C PHE A 60 -11.67 -4.10 -16.80
N GLN A 61 -12.59 -3.79 -15.87
CA GLN A 61 -13.55 -4.75 -15.37
C GLN A 61 -14.43 -5.29 -16.51
N GLN A 62 -14.93 -4.40 -17.36
CA GLN A 62 -15.72 -4.79 -18.52
C GLN A 62 -14.93 -5.65 -19.52
N LEU A 63 -13.63 -5.32 -19.74
CA LEU A 63 -12.75 -6.14 -20.57
C LEU A 63 -12.62 -7.54 -19.98
N LYS A 64 -12.40 -7.65 -18.67
CA LYS A 64 -12.27 -8.93 -17.96
C LYS A 64 -13.56 -9.75 -18.05
N ASP A 65 -14.73 -9.10 -17.88
CA ASP A 65 -16.03 -9.78 -17.88
C ASP A 65 -16.46 -10.27 -19.27
N TRP A 66 -16.24 -9.45 -20.30
CA TRP A 66 -16.68 -9.76 -21.64
C TRP A 66 -15.67 -10.54 -22.47
N TYR A 67 -14.40 -10.41 -22.16
CA TYR A 67 -13.30 -11.00 -22.90
C TYR A 67 -12.27 -11.68 -22.01
N PRO A 68 -12.67 -12.62 -21.10
CA PRO A 68 -11.78 -13.22 -20.11
C PRO A 68 -10.59 -13.99 -20.71
N PHE A 69 -10.74 -14.48 -21.95
CA PHE A 69 -9.68 -15.20 -22.66
C PHE A 69 -8.87 -14.31 -23.62
N SER A 70 -9.08 -13.02 -23.57
CA SER A 70 -8.30 -12.06 -24.34
C SER A 70 -6.87 -11.97 -23.81
N LYS A 71 -5.91 -11.76 -24.71
CA LYS A 71 -4.53 -11.43 -24.31
C LYS A 71 -4.42 -10.16 -23.44
N TYR A 72 -5.46 -9.34 -23.43
CA TYR A 72 -5.54 -8.13 -22.62
C TYR A 72 -6.14 -8.35 -21.22
N ALA A 73 -6.72 -9.53 -20.94
CA ALA A 73 -7.39 -9.79 -19.66
C ALA A 73 -6.41 -9.73 -18.48
N ILE A 74 -5.22 -10.33 -18.63
CA ILE A 74 -4.16 -10.29 -17.61
C ILE A 74 -3.70 -8.84 -17.32
N LEU A 75 -3.57 -8.02 -18.37
CA LEU A 75 -3.26 -6.60 -18.20
C LEU A 75 -4.39 -5.87 -17.45
N ALA A 76 -5.63 -6.16 -17.77
CA ALA A 76 -6.80 -5.55 -17.13
C ALA A 76 -6.85 -5.88 -15.63
N GLU A 77 -6.61 -7.13 -15.26
CA GLU A 77 -6.55 -7.55 -13.84
C GLU A 77 -5.50 -6.76 -13.08
N LEU A 78 -4.31 -6.63 -13.63
CA LEU A 78 -3.23 -5.87 -13.01
C LEU A 78 -3.56 -4.38 -12.90
N LYS A 79 -4.16 -3.80 -13.95
CA LYS A 79 -4.49 -2.39 -13.99
C LYS A 79 -5.68 -2.01 -13.10
N ILE A 80 -6.60 -2.93 -12.83
CA ILE A 80 -7.62 -2.76 -11.80
C ILE A 80 -6.95 -2.61 -10.42
N ALA A 81 -6.02 -3.51 -10.08
CA ALA A 81 -5.30 -3.44 -8.82
C ALA A 81 -4.46 -2.15 -8.68
N ASP A 82 -3.72 -1.78 -9.75
CA ASP A 82 -2.96 -0.53 -9.81
C ASP A 82 -3.86 0.70 -9.61
N SER A 83 -5.05 0.70 -10.20
CA SER A 83 -6.01 1.80 -10.10
C SER A 83 -6.56 1.95 -8.68
N HIS A 84 -6.90 0.85 -8.01
CA HIS A 84 -7.29 0.87 -6.59
C HIS A 84 -6.17 1.40 -5.71
N TYR A 85 -4.91 1.00 -5.94
CA TYR A 85 -3.76 1.55 -5.23
C TYR A 85 -3.66 3.07 -5.37
N HIS A 86 -3.81 3.61 -6.58
CA HIS A 86 -3.77 5.05 -6.82
C HIS A 86 -4.94 5.81 -6.17
N LEU A 87 -6.11 5.17 -6.07
CA LEU A 87 -7.26 5.71 -5.34
C LEU A 87 -7.07 5.63 -3.81
N LYS A 88 -6.02 4.95 -3.33
CA LYS A 88 -5.77 4.61 -1.92
C LYS A 88 -6.82 3.66 -1.34
N ASP A 89 -7.53 2.95 -2.18
CA ASP A 89 -8.44 1.86 -1.82
C ASP A 89 -7.56 0.60 -1.59
N TYR A 90 -6.78 0.65 -0.50
CA TYR A 90 -5.70 -0.32 -0.29
C TYR A 90 -6.20 -1.74 -0.06
N GLU A 91 -7.35 -1.93 0.56
CA GLU A 91 -7.95 -3.25 0.79
C GLU A 91 -8.34 -3.90 -0.54
N GLU A 92 -8.99 -3.17 -1.42
CA GLU A 92 -9.37 -3.61 -2.76
C GLU A 92 -8.15 -3.86 -3.65
N ALA A 93 -7.11 -3.01 -3.52
CA ALA A 93 -5.86 -3.19 -4.24
C ALA A 93 -5.16 -4.48 -3.82
N ILE A 94 -5.01 -4.73 -2.50
CA ILE A 94 -4.41 -5.95 -1.97
C ILE A 94 -5.17 -7.16 -2.46
N PHE A 95 -6.49 -7.17 -2.34
CA PHE A 95 -7.33 -8.28 -2.80
C PHE A 95 -7.11 -8.57 -4.30
N ALA A 96 -7.12 -7.54 -5.15
CA ALA A 96 -6.94 -7.70 -6.59
C ALA A 96 -5.53 -8.18 -6.96
N TYR A 97 -4.49 -7.72 -6.26
CA TYR A 97 -3.12 -8.20 -6.45
C TYR A 97 -2.95 -9.65 -5.98
N GLU A 98 -3.54 -10.03 -4.85
CA GLU A 98 -3.50 -11.41 -4.35
C GLU A 98 -4.25 -12.38 -5.30
N GLU A 99 -5.39 -11.96 -5.86
CA GLU A 99 -6.07 -12.73 -6.90
C GLU A 99 -5.16 -12.90 -8.13
N PHE A 100 -4.51 -11.84 -8.58
CA PHE A 100 -3.56 -11.92 -9.72
C PHE A 100 -2.44 -12.91 -9.43
N GLU A 101 -1.79 -12.83 -8.26
CA GLU A 101 -0.71 -13.75 -7.87
C GLU A 101 -1.19 -15.22 -7.86
N LYS A 102 -2.38 -15.45 -7.34
CA LYS A 102 -3.01 -16.77 -7.25
C LYS A 102 -3.36 -17.34 -8.61
N LEU A 103 -3.90 -16.52 -9.51
CA LEU A 103 -4.33 -16.94 -10.84
C LEU A 103 -3.16 -17.09 -11.82
N HIS A 104 -2.12 -16.27 -11.64
CA HIS A 104 -0.97 -16.18 -12.55
C HIS A 104 0.38 -16.37 -11.85
N PRO A 105 0.62 -17.45 -11.08
CA PRO A 105 1.79 -17.59 -10.20
C PRO A 105 3.13 -17.66 -10.94
N ARG A 106 3.12 -17.86 -12.26
CA ARG A 106 4.32 -17.89 -13.12
C ARG A 106 4.46 -16.68 -14.03
N ASN A 107 3.59 -15.68 -13.86
CA ASN A 107 3.67 -14.46 -14.64
C ASN A 107 4.88 -13.63 -14.22
N GLU A 108 5.54 -13.00 -15.17
CA GLU A 108 6.70 -12.14 -14.92
C GLU A 108 6.39 -10.91 -14.06
N ALA A 109 5.12 -10.52 -13.96
CA ALA A 109 4.67 -9.42 -13.10
C ALA A 109 4.53 -9.81 -11.62
N VAL A 110 4.65 -11.11 -11.24
CA VAL A 110 4.47 -11.54 -9.84
C VAL A 110 5.39 -10.80 -8.86
N PRO A 111 6.69 -10.57 -9.11
CA PRO A 111 7.51 -9.77 -8.22
C PRO A 111 6.99 -8.34 -8.03
N TYR A 112 6.50 -7.70 -9.09
CA TYR A 112 5.84 -6.39 -9.03
C TYR A 112 4.59 -6.43 -8.16
N VAL A 113 3.75 -7.44 -8.35
CA VAL A 113 2.50 -7.62 -7.60
C VAL A 113 2.76 -7.77 -6.10
N ILE A 114 3.71 -8.63 -5.70
CA ILE A 114 4.10 -8.79 -4.30
C ILE A 114 4.65 -7.46 -3.73
N TYR A 115 5.45 -6.74 -4.51
CA TYR A 115 5.96 -5.42 -4.13
C TYR A 115 4.80 -4.43 -3.87
N GLN A 116 3.80 -4.40 -4.74
CA GLN A 116 2.65 -3.51 -4.61
C GLN A 116 1.75 -3.88 -3.41
N ILE A 117 1.59 -5.17 -3.10
CA ILE A 117 0.92 -5.60 -1.86
C ILE A 117 1.68 -5.02 -0.65
N GLY A 118 3.02 -5.19 -0.63
CA GLY A 118 3.85 -4.60 0.42
C GLY A 118 3.73 -3.08 0.50
N ARG A 119 3.62 -2.38 -0.65
CA ARG A 119 3.41 -0.94 -0.72
C ARG A 119 2.04 -0.52 -0.19
N CYS A 120 0.98 -1.28 -0.47
CA CYS A 120 -0.34 -1.00 0.08
C CYS A 120 -0.31 -0.99 1.62
N TYR A 121 0.34 -1.97 2.24
CA TYR A 121 0.51 -1.99 3.69
C TYR A 121 1.45 -0.88 4.18
N PHE A 122 2.57 -0.67 3.49
CA PHE A 122 3.57 0.32 3.87
C PHE A 122 3.00 1.75 3.89
N ASP A 123 2.20 2.11 2.90
CA ASP A 123 1.60 3.43 2.79
C ASP A 123 0.48 3.67 3.84
N GLN A 124 0.07 2.62 4.56
CA GLN A 124 -0.87 2.69 5.70
C GLN A 124 -0.15 2.78 7.07
N ILE A 125 1.19 2.69 7.12
CA ILE A 125 1.92 2.80 8.38
C ILE A 125 1.68 4.19 8.98
N GLY A 126 1.08 4.19 10.17
CA GLY A 126 0.83 5.39 10.96
C GLY A 126 1.98 5.74 11.91
N THR A 127 1.66 6.52 12.93
CA THR A 127 2.59 6.83 14.03
C THR A 127 2.76 5.63 14.97
N ILE A 128 3.85 5.59 15.73
CA ILE A 128 4.22 4.48 16.62
C ILE A 128 3.24 4.20 17.76
N ASP A 129 2.30 5.10 18.00
CA ASP A 129 1.22 4.97 18.99
C ASP A 129 -0.08 4.38 18.40
N ARG A 130 -0.10 4.13 17.10
CA ARG A 130 -1.23 3.50 16.41
C ARG A 130 -1.00 2.01 16.21
N ASP A 131 -2.01 1.36 15.64
CA ASP A 131 -1.92 -0.04 15.22
C ASP A 131 -0.72 -0.26 14.28
N GLN A 132 0.09 -1.26 14.58
CA GLN A 132 1.28 -1.63 13.82
C GLN A 132 1.05 -2.82 12.87
N MET A 133 -0.19 -3.31 12.75
CA MET A 133 -0.51 -4.38 11.81
C MET A 133 -0.04 -4.06 10.37
N PRO A 134 -0.24 -2.84 9.83
CA PRO A 134 0.27 -2.49 8.51
C PRO A 134 1.81 -2.59 8.40
N ALA A 135 2.54 -2.21 9.45
CA ALA A 135 3.99 -2.30 9.45
C ALA A 135 4.48 -3.76 9.46
N HIS A 136 3.82 -4.63 10.22
CA HIS A 136 4.09 -6.06 10.22
C HIS A 136 3.80 -6.71 8.87
N MET A 137 2.63 -6.45 8.29
CA MET A 137 2.24 -7.00 6.99
C MET A 137 3.15 -6.53 5.86
N ALA A 138 3.54 -5.25 5.86
CA ALA A 138 4.51 -4.72 4.91
C ALA A 138 5.87 -5.44 5.05
N TYR A 139 6.38 -5.58 6.28
CA TYR A 139 7.64 -6.24 6.56
C TYR A 139 7.65 -7.68 6.06
N GLU A 140 6.64 -8.47 6.42
CA GLU A 140 6.51 -9.87 6.01
C GLU A 140 6.42 -10.01 4.49
N THR A 141 5.67 -9.11 3.85
CA THR A 141 5.48 -9.13 2.39
C THR A 141 6.79 -8.81 1.66
N PHE A 142 7.54 -7.79 2.11
CA PHE A 142 8.83 -7.46 1.50
C PHE A 142 9.90 -8.54 1.77
N GLN A 143 9.91 -9.16 2.95
CA GLN A 143 10.78 -10.32 3.22
C GLN A 143 10.43 -11.51 2.32
N ARG A 144 9.13 -11.79 2.12
CA ARG A 144 8.66 -12.84 1.20
C ARG A 144 9.16 -12.57 -0.21
N LEU A 145 9.05 -11.32 -0.68
CA LEU A 145 9.53 -10.90 -2.00
C LEU A 145 11.04 -11.12 -2.15
N GLU A 146 11.83 -10.68 -1.19
CA GLU A 146 13.29 -10.86 -1.18
C GLU A 146 13.68 -12.34 -1.21
N LYS A 147 12.99 -13.17 -0.43
CA LYS A 147 13.25 -14.61 -0.35
C LYS A 147 12.88 -15.34 -1.66
N GLN A 148 11.76 -14.97 -2.29
CA GLN A 148 11.28 -15.65 -3.50
C GLN A 148 11.97 -15.15 -4.77
N PHE A 149 12.34 -13.88 -4.83
CA PHE A 149 12.89 -13.23 -6.02
C PHE A 149 14.14 -12.38 -5.70
N PRO A 150 15.21 -12.95 -5.12
CA PRO A 150 16.34 -12.20 -4.56
C PRO A 150 17.09 -11.30 -5.55
N ASN A 151 17.02 -11.64 -6.84
CA ASN A 151 17.73 -10.88 -7.90
C ASN A 151 16.80 -9.89 -8.64
N ASP A 152 15.52 -9.83 -8.28
CA ASP A 152 14.57 -8.94 -8.94
C ASP A 152 14.74 -7.49 -8.48
N LYS A 153 14.42 -6.54 -9.38
CA LYS A 153 14.48 -5.10 -9.07
C LYS A 153 13.48 -4.72 -7.97
N TYR A 154 12.31 -5.35 -7.94
CA TYR A 154 11.27 -5.07 -6.96
C TYR A 154 11.65 -5.60 -5.57
N ALA A 155 12.41 -6.70 -5.47
CA ALA A 155 12.96 -7.16 -4.21
C ALA A 155 13.95 -6.15 -3.62
N ARG A 156 14.83 -5.57 -4.45
CA ARG A 156 15.73 -4.49 -4.01
C ARG A 156 14.95 -3.26 -3.54
N SER A 157 13.93 -2.83 -4.29
CA SER A 157 13.07 -1.71 -3.86
C SER A 157 12.29 -2.03 -2.57
N GLY A 158 11.84 -3.26 -2.39
CA GLY A 158 11.17 -3.71 -1.16
C GLY A 158 12.09 -3.70 0.05
N SER A 159 13.36 -4.12 -0.11
CA SER A 159 14.34 -4.15 0.98
C SER A 159 14.64 -2.74 1.53
N GLU A 160 14.54 -1.68 0.72
CA GLU A 160 14.68 -0.30 1.17
C GLU A 160 13.61 0.11 2.20
N HIS A 161 12.45 -0.53 2.17
CA HIS A 161 11.35 -0.25 3.10
C HIS A 161 11.44 -1.01 4.42
N LEU A 162 12.16 -2.14 4.46
CA LEU A 162 12.24 -3.02 5.65
C LEU A 162 12.69 -2.27 6.91
N THR A 163 13.72 -1.43 6.80
CA THR A 163 14.21 -0.65 7.95
C THR A 163 13.14 0.27 8.53
N THR A 164 12.30 0.87 7.68
CA THR A 164 11.21 1.75 8.11
C THR A 164 10.11 0.95 8.81
N CYS A 165 9.74 -0.22 8.28
CA CYS A 165 8.78 -1.13 8.91
C CYS A 165 9.28 -1.53 10.31
N VAL A 166 10.52 -2.03 10.42
CA VAL A 166 11.12 -2.44 11.69
C VAL A 166 11.18 -1.27 12.68
N ARG A 167 11.56 -0.07 12.21
CA ARG A 167 11.61 1.11 13.08
C ARG A 167 10.23 1.48 13.64
N SER A 168 9.16 1.33 12.87
CA SER A 168 7.79 1.58 13.34
C SER A 168 7.39 0.56 14.40
N ILE A 169 7.60 -0.72 14.14
CA ILE A 169 7.29 -1.83 15.06
C ILE A 169 8.06 -1.67 16.37
N VAL A 170 9.38 -1.53 16.29
CA VAL A 170 10.26 -1.40 17.47
C VAL A 170 9.95 -0.13 18.25
N GLY A 171 9.65 0.97 17.54
CA GLY A 171 9.25 2.24 18.17
C GLY A 171 7.97 2.08 18.98
N SER A 172 7.01 1.30 18.49
CA SER A 172 5.77 1.00 19.21
C SER A 172 6.03 0.14 20.44
N GLU A 173 6.80 -0.97 20.32
CA GLU A 173 7.16 -1.82 21.45
C GLU A 173 7.88 -1.03 22.55
N TYR A 174 8.84 -0.19 22.15
CA TYR A 174 9.53 0.71 23.07
C TYR A 174 8.56 1.68 23.77
N ASN A 175 7.62 2.26 23.03
CA ASN A 175 6.64 3.23 23.55
C ASN A 175 5.68 2.57 24.55
N VAL A 176 5.25 1.33 24.27
CA VAL A 176 4.48 0.50 25.21
C VAL A 176 5.27 0.22 26.48
N GLY A 177 6.56 -0.11 26.34
CA GLY A 177 7.47 -0.27 27.49
C GLY A 177 7.56 0.98 28.35
N VAL A 178 7.71 2.16 27.73
CA VAL A 178 7.73 3.46 28.45
C VAL A 178 6.41 3.74 29.16
N PHE A 179 5.28 3.38 28.54
CA PHE A 179 3.95 3.51 29.18
C PHE A 179 3.86 2.65 30.44
N TYR A 180 4.25 1.36 30.36
CA TYR A 180 4.26 0.47 31.53
C TYR A 180 5.21 0.96 32.61
N PHE A 181 6.40 1.44 32.26
CA PHE A 181 7.34 2.01 33.21
C PHE A 181 6.75 3.19 33.98
N LYS A 182 6.15 4.16 33.27
CA LYS A 182 5.49 5.32 33.88
C LYS A 182 4.31 4.91 34.77
N SER A 183 3.61 3.85 34.43
CA SER A 183 2.52 3.29 35.21
C SER A 183 2.99 2.38 36.36
N LYS A 184 4.31 2.29 36.59
CA LYS A 184 4.95 1.46 37.64
C LYS A 184 4.71 -0.05 37.50
N HIS A 185 4.42 -0.50 36.28
CA HIS A 185 4.32 -1.93 35.94
C HIS A 185 5.69 -2.41 35.42
N TYR A 186 6.70 -2.40 36.31
CA TYR A 186 8.10 -2.58 35.93
C TYR A 186 8.40 -3.92 35.26
N LYS A 187 7.76 -5.00 35.71
CA LYS A 187 7.88 -6.34 35.11
C LYS A 187 7.40 -6.36 33.65
N ALA A 188 6.23 -5.76 33.38
CA ALA A 188 5.70 -5.66 32.01
C ALA A 188 6.56 -4.73 31.13
N ALA A 189 7.07 -3.64 31.70
CA ALA A 189 7.99 -2.74 31.02
C ALA A 189 9.30 -3.44 30.65
N LEU A 190 9.88 -4.19 31.59
CA LEU A 190 11.11 -4.96 31.38
C LEU A 190 10.96 -5.95 30.23
N HIS A 191 9.88 -6.71 30.20
CA HIS A 191 9.59 -7.63 29.09
C HIS A 191 9.55 -6.93 27.73
N ARG A 192 8.85 -5.78 27.62
CA ARG A 192 8.79 -5.02 26.37
C ARG A 192 10.15 -4.51 25.91
N PHE A 193 10.98 -3.99 26.81
CA PHE A 193 12.32 -3.54 26.46
C PHE A 193 13.26 -4.68 26.10
N MET A 194 13.12 -5.86 26.74
CA MET A 194 13.86 -7.06 26.34
C MET A 194 13.46 -7.52 24.94
N THR A 195 12.17 -7.52 24.58
CA THR A 195 11.69 -7.82 23.22
C THR A 195 12.34 -6.89 22.20
N VAL A 196 12.48 -5.59 22.50
CA VAL A 196 13.19 -4.63 21.63
C VAL A 196 14.62 -5.06 21.33
N LEU A 197 15.32 -5.67 22.31
CA LEU A 197 16.71 -6.10 22.14
C LEU A 197 16.84 -7.46 21.48
N SER A 198 15.95 -8.41 21.82
CA SER A 198 16.09 -9.82 21.40
C SER A 198 15.53 -10.09 20.02
N ASP A 199 14.39 -9.47 19.69
CA ASP A 199 13.58 -9.88 18.54
C ASP A 199 13.82 -9.01 17.31
N TYR A 200 14.47 -7.83 17.48
CA TYR A 200 14.64 -6.88 16.40
C TYR A 200 16.08 -6.37 16.27
N PRO A 201 16.53 -6.05 15.05
CA PRO A 201 17.80 -5.38 14.84
C PRO A 201 17.78 -3.97 15.42
N ASP A 202 18.96 -3.44 15.75
CA ASP A 202 19.06 -2.05 16.23
C ASP A 202 18.73 -1.04 15.13
N VAL A 203 17.60 -0.38 15.31
CA VAL A 203 17.12 0.73 14.47
C VAL A 203 17.10 2.06 15.27
N GLY A 204 17.94 2.16 16.30
CA GLY A 204 18.11 3.36 17.14
C GLY A 204 17.35 3.32 18.46
N TYR A 205 16.89 2.14 18.89
CA TYR A 205 16.17 1.95 20.16
C TYR A 205 16.92 1.11 21.19
N HIS A 206 17.94 0.29 20.82
CA HIS A 206 18.61 -0.62 21.73
C HIS A 206 19.23 0.10 22.93
N GLN A 207 19.98 1.17 22.71
CA GLN A 207 20.60 1.92 23.80
C GLN A 207 19.56 2.46 24.80
N LYS A 208 18.46 3.02 24.27
CA LYS A 208 17.36 3.53 25.10
C LYS A 208 16.63 2.42 25.86
N ALA A 209 16.45 1.25 25.25
CA ALA A 209 15.85 0.08 25.90
C ALA A 209 16.74 -0.41 27.04
N LEU A 210 18.07 -0.51 26.86
CA LEU A 210 19.03 -0.87 27.89
C LEU A 210 18.97 0.05 29.12
N GLU A 211 18.85 1.37 28.88
CA GLU A 211 18.70 2.35 29.98
C GLU A 211 17.42 2.11 30.78
N TYR A 212 16.30 1.80 30.11
CA TYR A 212 15.05 1.49 30.80
C TYR A 212 15.05 0.11 31.46
N ILE A 213 15.72 -0.88 30.88
CA ILE A 213 15.92 -2.20 31.52
C ILE A 213 16.60 -2.02 32.86
N ALA A 214 17.75 -1.32 32.91
CA ALA A 214 18.46 -1.05 34.16
C ALA A 214 17.60 -0.34 35.21
N ARG A 215 16.75 0.58 34.78
CA ARG A 215 15.79 1.30 35.64
C ARG A 215 14.69 0.36 36.17
N CYS A 216 14.13 -0.49 35.31
CA CYS A 216 13.13 -1.49 35.72
C CYS A 216 13.71 -2.47 36.75
N GLU A 217 14.92 -2.97 36.50
CA GLU A 217 15.62 -3.89 37.42
C GLU A 217 15.89 -3.27 38.77
N ALA A 218 16.16 -1.95 38.83
CA ALA A 218 16.39 -1.27 40.11
C ALA A 218 15.10 -1.20 40.98
N GLU A 219 13.93 -1.25 40.38
CA GLU A 219 12.62 -1.17 41.04
C GLU A 219 12.04 -2.56 41.41
N LEU A 220 12.57 -3.64 40.80
CA LEU A 220 12.09 -5.01 40.99
C LEU A 220 12.88 -5.75 42.09
N SER A 221 12.23 -6.64 42.88
CA SER A 221 12.89 -7.56 43.76
C SER A 221 13.70 -8.63 43.02
N PRO A 222 14.67 -9.32 43.65
CA PRO A 222 15.41 -10.40 43.01
C PRO A 222 14.51 -11.54 42.47
N GLU A 223 13.44 -11.85 43.21
CA GLU A 223 12.46 -12.87 42.81
C GLU A 223 11.69 -12.47 41.57
N GLU A 224 11.20 -11.22 41.50
CA GLU A 224 10.49 -10.69 40.34
C GLU A 224 11.36 -10.63 39.09
N ARG A 225 12.68 -10.38 39.22
CA ARG A 225 13.62 -10.40 38.08
C ARG A 225 13.81 -11.79 37.53
N ALA A 226 13.86 -12.81 38.39
CA ALA A 226 14.04 -14.19 37.98
C ALA A 226 12.86 -14.76 37.19
N GLU A 227 11.66 -14.19 37.37
CA GLU A 227 10.46 -14.61 36.61
C GLU A 227 10.36 -14.02 35.18
N VAL A 228 11.18 -13.04 34.84
CA VAL A 228 11.16 -12.38 33.51
C VAL A 228 12.28 -12.91 32.60
N ASN A 229 13.33 -13.52 33.13
CA ASN A 229 14.42 -14.16 32.41
C ASN A 229 14.10 -15.63 32.13
#